data_845e8fd23749ed2c6ed5d530f98c3944
#
_entry.id   845e8fd23749ed2c6ed5d530f98c3944
#
_cell.length_a   1.000
_cell.length_b   1.000
_cell.length_c   1.000
_cell.angle_alpha   90.00
_cell.angle_beta   90.00
_cell.angle_gamma   90.00
#
_symmetry.space_group_name_H-M   'P 1'
#
loop_
_entity.id
_entity.type
_entity.pdbx_description
1 polymer ?
#
loop_
_entity_poly.entity_id
_entity_poly.type
_entity_poly.pdbx_seq_one_letter_code
_entity_poly.pdbx_strand_id
1 'polypeptide(L)'
;MKAKKLIATGLVASMLMLALTGCGAGGNSGESAKDTDKGSVYFLNFKSELSSEWKEVAGTFTKETGIDMKVVTAGSGTYEQTLKSELSKKEMPTLFNINGPIGYQTWKNYCADLKDSQIYEWLADKDMAITDGDGVYGIPYAVEGYGIIYNDAIMKKYFALPDKAVDISDTKEIKNFDTLKTVVEDMTEHKNDLGIQGVFGSTSFAPGE
;
A
#
# COMPACT_ATOMS: atom_id res chain seq x y z
N MET A 1 38.37 -9.38 61.55
CA MET A 1 37.27 -9.15 62.53
C MET A 1 35.97 -9.46 61.85
N LYS A 2 35.41 -10.64 62.16
CA LYS A 2 34.09 -10.94 62.73
C LYS A 2 32.94 -10.38 61.86
N ALA A 3 32.30 -11.22 61.06
CA ALA A 3 31.12 -12.06 61.34
C ALA A 3 29.82 -11.24 61.36
N LYS A 4 28.86 -11.61 60.51
CA LYS A 4 27.61 -12.22 60.92
C LYS A 4 26.78 -12.69 59.71
N LYS A 5 26.64 -13.99 59.59
CA LYS A 5 25.52 -14.70 58.94
C LYS A 5 24.29 -14.49 59.79
N LEU A 6 23.12 -14.44 59.14
CA LEU A 6 21.82 -14.88 59.73
C LEU A 6 20.79 -14.70 58.62
N ILE A 7 20.37 -15.78 57.95
CA ILE A 7 19.12 -16.55 58.16
C ILE A 7 17.84 -15.76 57.80
N ALA A 8 17.22 -16.15 56.74
CA ALA A 8 15.78 -16.19 56.63
C ALA A 8 15.39 -17.27 55.62
N THR A 9 15.37 -18.50 56.15
CA THR A 9 14.60 -19.63 55.64
C THR A 9 13.20 -19.49 56.18
N GLY A 10 12.18 -19.60 55.30
CA GLY A 10 10.80 -19.82 55.77
C GLY A 10 9.79 -18.85 55.23
N LEU A 11 9.17 -19.24 54.11
CA LEU A 11 7.71 -19.13 53.83
C LEU A 11 7.39 -19.70 52.43
N VAL A 12 7.58 -21.01 52.36
CA VAL A 12 6.86 -21.82 51.37
C VAL A 12 5.89 -22.66 52.19
N ALA A 13 4.65 -22.35 52.13
CA ALA A 13 3.49 -23.20 52.39
C ALA A 13 2.31 -22.34 52.86
N SER A 14 1.41 -22.03 51.97
CA SER A 14 -0.03 -21.90 52.22
C SER A 14 -0.68 -21.00 51.18
N MET A 15 -1.06 -21.57 50.06
CA MET A 15 -2.18 -21.14 49.23
C MET A 15 -2.52 -22.26 48.24
N LEU A 16 -2.92 -23.38 48.81
CA LEU A 16 -3.78 -24.36 48.15
C LEU A 16 -5.08 -24.38 48.89
N MET A 17 -6.19 -24.30 48.19
CA MET A 17 -7.59 -24.36 48.59
C MET A 17 -8.29 -23.01 48.76
N LEU A 18 -8.93 -22.66 47.63
CA LEU A 18 -10.32 -22.13 47.65
C LEU A 18 -10.84 -22.24 46.20
N ALA A 19 -11.20 -23.44 45.85
CA ALA A 19 -12.15 -23.71 44.78
C ALA A 19 -13.53 -23.86 45.40
N LEU A 20 -14.52 -23.43 44.62
CA LEU A 20 -15.97 -23.64 44.80
C LEU A 20 -16.69 -22.63 45.70
N THR A 21 -17.44 -21.81 45.06
CA THR A 21 -18.87 -21.54 45.11
C THR A 21 -19.14 -20.10 44.74
N GLY A 22 -19.94 -19.87 43.74
CA GLY A 22 -20.44 -18.57 43.36
C GLY A 22 -21.22 -18.58 42.05
N CYS A 23 -22.30 -19.33 41.98
CA CYS A 23 -23.40 -19.02 41.06
C CYS A 23 -24.04 -17.71 41.49
N GLY A 24 -24.05 -16.70 40.66
CA GLY A 24 -24.73 -15.43 40.84
C GLY A 24 -24.99 -14.75 39.53
N ALA A 25 -26.24 -14.66 39.17
CA ALA A 25 -26.79 -14.15 37.91
C ALA A 25 -26.48 -12.67 37.65
N GLY A 26 -26.37 -12.32 36.35
CA GLY A 26 -26.74 -11.00 35.83
C GLY A 26 -25.57 -10.21 35.28
N GLY A 27 -25.47 -10.11 33.96
CA GLY A 27 -24.60 -9.14 33.28
C GLY A 27 -24.28 -9.59 31.85
N ASN A 28 -25.24 -9.40 30.97
CA ASN A 28 -25.09 -9.62 29.54
C ASN A 28 -24.10 -8.61 28.97
N SER A 29 -22.88 -8.98 28.76
CA SER A 29 -21.97 -8.38 27.80
C SER A 29 -21.52 -9.52 26.88
N GLY A 30 -22.21 -9.62 25.76
CA GLY A 30 -21.86 -10.54 24.68
C GLY A 30 -20.52 -10.17 24.09
N GLU A 31 -19.45 -10.63 24.71
CA GLU A 31 -18.18 -10.84 24.05
C GLU A 31 -18.39 -12.09 23.20
N SER A 32 -18.67 -11.84 21.89
CA SER A 32 -18.65 -12.92 20.92
C SER A 32 -17.30 -13.58 21.02
N ALA A 33 -17.28 -14.85 21.44
CA ALA A 33 -16.09 -15.69 21.37
C ALA A 33 -15.59 -15.59 19.93
N LYS A 34 -14.44 -14.93 19.74
CA LYS A 34 -13.76 -14.89 18.44
C LYS A 34 -13.49 -16.34 18.05
N ASP A 35 -14.04 -16.73 16.93
CA ASP A 35 -13.78 -18.03 16.33
C ASP A 35 -12.29 -18.07 15.92
N THR A 36 -11.45 -18.55 16.83
CA THR A 36 -9.99 -18.53 16.70
C THR A 36 -9.47 -19.47 15.62
N ASP A 37 -10.37 -20.25 15.02
CA ASP A 37 -10.02 -21.23 13.98
C ASP A 37 -9.92 -20.62 12.57
N LYS A 38 -10.42 -19.40 12.34
CA LYS A 38 -10.46 -18.76 11.02
C LYS A 38 -9.21 -17.98 10.65
N GLY A 39 -8.27 -17.83 11.57
CA GLY A 39 -7.09 -16.98 11.37
C GLY A 39 -7.41 -15.48 11.35
N SER A 40 -6.47 -14.69 10.87
CA SER A 40 -6.62 -13.24 10.73
C SER A 40 -5.82 -12.71 9.54
N VAL A 41 -6.21 -11.56 9.03
CA VAL A 41 -5.48 -10.83 7.98
C VAL A 41 -4.84 -9.58 8.58
N TYR A 42 -3.54 -9.43 8.39
CA TYR A 42 -2.84 -8.19 8.67
C TYR A 42 -2.28 -7.62 7.36
N PHE A 43 -2.90 -6.55 6.86
CA PHE A 43 -2.45 -5.84 5.67
C PHE A 43 -1.62 -4.62 6.06
N LEU A 44 -0.36 -4.59 5.58
CA LEU A 44 0.48 -3.41 5.62
C LEU A 44 0.36 -2.67 4.29
N ASN A 45 -0.35 -1.54 4.31
CA ASN A 45 -0.64 -0.72 3.14
C ASN A 45 0.38 0.41 2.98
N PHE A 46 0.83 0.66 1.75
CA PHE A 46 1.75 1.76 1.46
C PHE A 46 1.06 3.02 0.91
N LYS A 47 -0.19 2.92 0.44
CA LYS A 47 -0.98 4.04 -0.09
C LYS A 47 -1.62 4.84 1.06
N SER A 48 -0.92 5.88 1.49
CA SER A 48 -1.38 6.72 2.62
C SER A 48 -2.69 7.45 2.31
N GLU A 49 -2.91 7.81 1.07
CA GLU A 49 -4.10 8.48 0.57
C GLU A 49 -5.37 7.60 0.65
N LEU A 50 -5.22 6.29 0.72
CA LEU A 50 -6.32 5.32 0.83
C LEU A 50 -6.48 4.72 2.23
N SER A 51 -5.91 5.37 3.25
CA SER A 51 -5.89 4.82 4.62
C SER A 51 -7.29 4.65 5.22
N SER A 52 -8.21 5.58 4.96
CA SER A 52 -9.60 5.50 5.43
C SER A 52 -10.37 4.40 4.73
N GLU A 53 -10.26 4.34 3.42
CA GLU A 53 -10.96 3.37 2.57
C GLU A 53 -10.55 1.94 2.93
N TRP A 54 -9.26 1.70 3.15
CA TRP A 54 -8.78 0.39 3.58
C TRP A 54 -9.29 -0.01 4.97
N LYS A 55 -9.51 0.93 5.88
CA LYS A 55 -10.13 0.63 7.19
C LYS A 55 -11.59 0.25 7.04
N GLU A 56 -12.32 0.90 6.13
CA GLU A 56 -13.71 0.56 5.82
C GLU A 56 -13.80 -0.83 5.17
N VAL A 57 -12.91 -1.13 4.21
CA VAL A 57 -12.80 -2.45 3.60
C VAL A 57 -12.53 -3.52 4.66
N ALA A 58 -11.60 -3.28 5.58
CA ALA A 58 -11.29 -4.21 6.66
C ALA A 58 -12.50 -4.46 7.58
N GLY A 59 -13.23 -3.41 7.93
CA GLY A 59 -14.45 -3.53 8.73
C GLY A 59 -15.54 -4.33 8.03
N THR A 60 -15.75 -4.09 6.74
CA THR A 60 -16.71 -4.82 5.91
C THR A 60 -16.31 -6.29 5.78
N PHE A 61 -15.04 -6.56 5.44
CA PHE A 61 -14.51 -7.92 5.33
C PHE A 61 -14.69 -8.71 6.64
N THR A 62 -14.31 -8.11 7.76
CA THR A 62 -14.49 -8.75 9.08
C THR A 62 -15.94 -9.06 9.38
N LYS A 63 -16.85 -8.14 9.06
CA LYS A 63 -18.29 -8.31 9.28
C LYS A 63 -18.88 -9.42 8.41
N GLU A 64 -18.46 -9.51 7.16
CA GLU A 64 -19.02 -10.47 6.20
C GLU A 64 -18.46 -11.87 6.37
N THR A 65 -17.16 -11.99 6.73
CA THR A 65 -16.47 -13.29 6.78
C THR A 65 -16.30 -13.85 8.19
N GLY A 66 -16.36 -13.00 9.20
CA GLY A 66 -15.97 -13.32 10.58
C GLY A 66 -14.45 -13.45 10.77
N ILE A 67 -13.64 -13.17 9.74
CA ILE A 67 -12.18 -13.17 9.80
C ILE A 67 -11.73 -11.76 10.19
N ASP A 68 -10.96 -11.64 11.26
CA ASP A 68 -10.45 -10.35 11.72
C ASP A 68 -9.43 -9.79 10.71
N MET A 69 -9.66 -8.57 10.20
CA MET A 69 -8.74 -7.90 9.29
C MET A 69 -8.24 -6.59 9.89
N LYS A 70 -6.94 -6.51 10.08
CA LYS A 70 -6.21 -5.32 10.52
C LYS A 70 -5.51 -4.68 9.33
N VAL A 71 -5.67 -3.38 9.14
CA VAL A 71 -4.90 -2.60 8.17
C VAL A 71 -4.06 -1.57 8.90
N VAL A 72 -2.78 -1.55 8.61
CA VAL A 72 -1.83 -0.51 9.04
C VAL A 72 -1.28 0.16 7.80
N THR A 73 -1.41 1.47 7.74
CA THR A 73 -0.86 2.27 6.64
C THR A 73 0.46 2.91 7.07
N ALA A 74 1.52 2.65 6.33
CA ALA A 74 2.80 3.28 6.56
C ALA A 74 2.77 4.77 6.15
N GLY A 75 3.56 5.59 6.80
CA GLY A 75 3.73 6.98 6.41
C GLY A 75 4.42 7.11 5.04
N SER A 76 4.13 8.20 4.32
CA SER A 76 4.75 8.47 3.03
C SER A 76 6.28 8.44 3.13
N GLY A 77 6.94 7.77 2.18
CA GLY A 77 8.39 7.63 2.14
C GLY A 77 9.02 6.71 3.20
N THR A 78 8.22 6.07 4.07
CA THR A 78 8.75 5.21 5.16
C THR A 78 8.34 3.74 5.05
N TYR A 79 7.68 3.36 3.96
CA TYR A 79 7.09 2.03 3.83
C TYR A 79 8.10 0.90 3.97
N GLU A 80 9.22 0.95 3.27
CA GLU A 80 10.25 -0.12 3.29
C GLU A 80 10.83 -0.34 4.68
N GLN A 81 11.07 0.74 5.43
CA GLN A 81 11.55 0.66 6.81
C GLN A 81 10.48 0.08 7.73
N THR A 82 9.24 0.48 7.53
CA THR A 82 8.10 -0.03 8.28
C THR A 82 7.91 -1.51 8.00
N LEU A 83 7.90 -1.94 6.73
CA LEU A 83 7.77 -3.34 6.34
C LEU A 83 8.88 -4.19 6.96
N LYS A 84 10.13 -3.74 6.91
CA LYS A 84 11.25 -4.43 7.54
C LYS A 84 11.05 -4.61 9.04
N SER A 85 10.56 -3.58 9.73
CA SER A 85 10.26 -3.63 11.16
C SER A 85 9.10 -4.57 11.46
N GLU A 86 8.02 -4.50 10.68
CA GLU A 86 6.83 -5.33 10.89
C GLU A 86 7.09 -6.81 10.60
N LEU A 87 7.86 -7.14 9.57
CA LEU A 87 8.23 -8.53 9.24
C LEU A 87 9.14 -9.20 10.28
N SER A 88 9.77 -8.42 11.18
CA SER A 88 10.57 -8.96 12.28
C SER A 88 9.76 -9.24 13.55
N LYS A 89 8.47 -8.92 13.58
CA LYS A 89 7.59 -9.15 14.72
C LYS A 89 7.01 -10.57 14.70
N LYS A 90 6.55 -11.02 15.87
CA LYS A 90 5.82 -12.29 15.99
C LYS A 90 4.51 -12.26 15.20
N GLU A 91 3.81 -11.13 15.25
CA GLU A 91 2.59 -10.86 14.49
C GLU A 91 2.95 -9.98 13.29
N MET A 92 3.50 -10.60 12.27
CA MET A 92 3.91 -9.91 11.05
C MET A 92 2.74 -9.75 10.06
N PRO A 93 2.83 -8.83 9.09
CA PRO A 93 1.87 -8.72 8.01
C PRO A 93 1.73 -10.04 7.25
N THR A 94 0.50 -10.45 7.03
CA THR A 94 0.14 -11.60 6.16
C THR A 94 -0.13 -11.15 4.73
N LEU A 95 -0.34 -9.86 4.53
CA LEU A 95 -0.50 -9.22 3.24
C LEU A 95 0.26 -7.89 3.25
N PHE A 96 1.08 -7.65 2.24
CA PHE A 96 1.86 -6.43 2.13
C PHE A 96 2.15 -6.08 0.67
N ASN A 97 2.42 -4.81 0.41
CA ASN A 97 2.77 -4.35 -0.92
C ASN A 97 4.25 -4.56 -1.22
N ILE A 98 4.56 -4.91 -2.45
CA ILE A 98 5.92 -4.92 -2.99
C ILE A 98 6.00 -3.95 -4.18
N ASN A 99 7.08 -3.19 -4.24
CA ASN A 99 7.28 -2.20 -5.30
C ASN A 99 7.90 -2.87 -6.54
N GLY A 100 7.06 -3.56 -7.30
CA GLY A 100 7.44 -4.21 -8.53
C GLY A 100 8.53 -5.27 -8.40
N PRO A 101 9.21 -5.64 -9.50
CA PRO A 101 10.25 -6.66 -9.50
C PRO A 101 11.44 -6.36 -8.59
N ILE A 102 11.79 -5.08 -8.43
CA ILE A 102 12.89 -4.67 -7.54
C ILE A 102 12.51 -4.92 -6.08
N GLY A 103 11.28 -4.55 -5.68
CA GLY A 103 10.76 -4.84 -4.35
C GLY A 103 10.68 -6.35 -4.08
N TYR A 104 10.29 -7.14 -5.08
CA TYR A 104 10.31 -8.60 -4.97
C TYR A 104 11.70 -9.14 -4.62
N GLN A 105 12.77 -8.69 -5.29
CA GLN A 105 14.13 -9.15 -4.97
C GLN A 105 14.51 -8.90 -3.51
N THR A 106 14.01 -7.83 -2.92
CA THR A 106 14.25 -7.51 -1.51
C THR A 106 13.45 -8.42 -0.56
N TRP A 107 12.19 -8.71 -0.91
CA TRP A 107 11.22 -9.34 0.00
C TRP A 107 10.85 -10.76 -0.35
N LYS A 108 11.46 -11.37 -1.37
CA LYS A 108 11.09 -12.70 -1.91
C LYS A 108 11.01 -13.82 -0.86
N ASN A 109 11.83 -13.74 0.19
CA ASN A 109 11.82 -14.75 1.25
C ASN A 109 10.57 -14.70 2.14
N TYR A 110 9.75 -13.66 2.02
CA TYR A 110 8.50 -13.46 2.74
C TYR A 110 7.28 -13.61 1.83
N CYS A 111 7.47 -13.76 0.53
CA CYS A 111 6.39 -13.90 -0.44
C CYS A 111 5.99 -15.37 -0.59
N ALA A 112 4.71 -15.65 -0.50
CA ALA A 112 4.15 -16.95 -0.82
C ALA A 112 3.96 -17.10 -2.34
N ASP A 113 4.04 -18.31 -2.85
CA ASP A 113 3.65 -18.61 -4.22
C ASP A 113 2.12 -18.55 -4.37
N LEU A 114 1.65 -17.68 -5.25
CA LEU A 114 0.24 -17.42 -5.54
C LEU A 114 -0.23 -18.07 -6.83
N LYS A 115 0.59 -18.91 -7.47
CA LYS A 115 0.31 -19.55 -8.78
C LYS A 115 -1.03 -20.25 -8.82
N ASP A 116 -1.38 -20.96 -7.76
CA ASP A 116 -2.63 -21.73 -7.67
C ASP A 116 -3.74 -20.94 -6.92
N SER A 117 -3.55 -19.65 -6.71
CA SER A 117 -4.53 -18.81 -6.01
C SER A 117 -5.64 -18.35 -6.95
N GLN A 118 -6.86 -18.23 -6.40
CA GLN A 118 -8.01 -17.70 -7.12
C GLN A 118 -7.80 -16.26 -7.61
N ILE A 119 -7.04 -15.45 -6.85
CA ILE A 119 -6.74 -14.07 -7.26
C ILE A 119 -5.85 -14.03 -8.50
N TYR A 120 -4.89 -14.97 -8.63
CA TYR A 120 -4.11 -15.10 -9.84
C TYR A 120 -4.97 -15.61 -11.02
N GLU A 121 -5.87 -16.56 -10.78
CA GLU A 121 -6.82 -17.01 -11.79
C GLU A 121 -7.66 -15.87 -12.36
N TRP A 122 -8.13 -14.96 -11.51
CA TRP A 122 -8.94 -13.80 -11.91
C TRP A 122 -8.16 -12.69 -12.61
N LEU A 123 -6.84 -12.68 -12.52
CA LEU A 123 -6.03 -11.67 -13.17
C LEU A 123 -6.18 -11.74 -14.69
N ALA A 124 -6.71 -10.68 -15.30
CA ALA A 124 -7.03 -10.63 -16.73
C ALA A 124 -5.78 -10.69 -17.62
N ASP A 125 -4.70 -10.06 -17.19
CA ASP A 125 -3.41 -10.05 -17.88
C ASP A 125 -2.34 -10.65 -16.96
N LYS A 126 -1.94 -11.88 -17.25
CA LYS A 126 -0.98 -12.64 -16.46
C LYS A 126 0.43 -12.05 -16.48
N ASP A 127 0.78 -11.30 -17.52
CA ASP A 127 2.09 -10.66 -17.67
C ASP A 127 2.29 -9.51 -16.66
N MET A 128 1.21 -9.06 -16.02
CA MET A 128 1.27 -8.07 -14.95
C MET A 128 1.68 -8.64 -13.59
N ALA A 129 1.67 -9.96 -13.44
CA ALA A 129 2.10 -10.60 -12.19
C ALA A 129 3.63 -10.55 -12.04
N ILE A 130 4.09 -10.53 -10.80
CA ILE A 130 5.52 -10.70 -10.50
C ILE A 130 5.81 -12.20 -10.42
N THR A 131 6.64 -12.68 -11.32
CA THR A 131 7.01 -14.08 -11.44
C THR A 131 8.51 -14.31 -11.19
N ASP A 132 8.86 -15.49 -10.68
CA ASP A 132 10.24 -15.96 -10.58
C ASP A 132 10.24 -17.48 -10.84
N GLY A 133 10.90 -17.91 -11.92
CA GLY A 133 10.75 -19.27 -12.45
C GLY A 133 9.30 -19.56 -12.80
N ASP A 134 8.77 -20.65 -12.26
CA ASP A 134 7.37 -21.06 -12.46
C ASP A 134 6.39 -20.51 -11.42
N GLY A 135 6.87 -19.76 -10.44
CA GLY A 135 6.09 -19.24 -9.33
C GLY A 135 5.55 -17.83 -9.57
N VAL A 136 4.50 -17.45 -8.86
CA VAL A 136 3.85 -16.13 -8.87
C VAL A 136 3.89 -15.54 -7.47
N TYR A 137 4.53 -14.40 -7.29
CA TYR A 137 4.84 -13.85 -5.97
C TYR A 137 4.28 -12.46 -5.72
N GLY A 138 3.64 -11.87 -6.72
CA GLY A 138 2.94 -10.61 -6.59
C GLY A 138 1.87 -10.44 -7.64
N ILE A 139 0.72 -9.90 -7.21
CA ILE A 139 -0.44 -9.64 -8.07
C ILE A 139 -0.76 -8.16 -7.97
N PRO A 140 -0.89 -7.43 -9.09
CA PRO A 140 -1.23 -6.02 -9.05
C PRO A 140 -2.65 -5.83 -8.52
N TYR A 141 -2.82 -4.95 -7.56
CA TYR A 141 -4.14 -4.51 -7.11
C TYR A 141 -4.54 -3.16 -7.71
N ALA A 142 -3.57 -2.42 -8.26
CA ALA A 142 -3.77 -1.18 -8.99
C ALA A 142 -2.71 -1.07 -10.08
N VAL A 143 -3.07 -0.45 -11.19
CA VAL A 143 -2.16 -0.14 -12.31
C VAL A 143 -2.02 1.36 -12.37
N GLU A 144 -0.79 1.84 -12.28
CA GLU A 144 -0.45 3.26 -12.42
C GLU A 144 0.31 3.47 -13.73
N GLY A 145 -0.06 4.52 -14.44
CA GLY A 145 0.60 4.91 -15.67
C GLY A 145 1.46 6.15 -15.47
N TYR A 146 2.60 6.19 -16.12
CA TYR A 146 3.44 7.38 -16.21
C TYR A 146 3.24 8.03 -17.56
N GLY A 147 3.17 9.36 -17.58
CA GLY A 147 2.99 10.09 -18.81
C GLY A 147 2.91 11.61 -18.59
N ILE A 148 2.78 12.34 -19.68
CA ILE A 148 2.53 13.78 -19.63
C ILE A 148 1.02 13.99 -19.55
N ILE A 149 0.56 14.55 -18.43
CA ILE A 149 -0.82 15.00 -18.27
C ILE A 149 -0.92 16.39 -18.92
N TYR A 150 -1.89 16.57 -19.80
CA TYR A 150 -2.07 17.82 -20.50
C TYR A 150 -3.49 18.38 -20.34
N ASN A 151 -3.62 19.70 -20.42
CA ASN A 151 -4.91 20.35 -20.46
C ASN A 151 -5.43 20.38 -21.91
N ASP A 152 -6.43 19.57 -22.18
CA ASP A 152 -7.02 19.40 -23.53
C ASP A 152 -7.55 20.72 -24.11
N ALA A 153 -8.13 21.61 -23.29
CA ALA A 153 -8.64 22.90 -23.74
C ALA A 153 -7.51 23.84 -24.21
N ILE A 154 -6.37 23.81 -23.53
CA ILE A 154 -5.17 24.60 -23.94
C ILE A 154 -4.58 23.99 -25.22
N MET A 155 -4.45 22.69 -25.31
CA MET A 155 -3.93 22.02 -26.50
C MET A 155 -4.81 22.29 -27.74
N LYS A 156 -6.13 22.25 -27.58
CA LYS A 156 -7.06 22.61 -28.67
C LYS A 156 -6.92 24.06 -29.11
N LYS A 157 -6.72 25.01 -28.19
CA LYS A 157 -6.42 26.39 -28.56
C LYS A 157 -5.12 26.51 -29.35
N TYR A 158 -4.07 25.80 -28.91
CA TYR A 158 -2.78 25.79 -29.59
C TYR A 158 -2.91 25.24 -31.01
N PHE A 159 -3.54 24.10 -31.18
CA PHE A 159 -3.73 23.50 -32.52
C PHE A 159 -4.59 24.35 -33.45
N ALA A 160 -5.40 25.24 -32.92
CA ALA A 160 -6.19 26.18 -33.70
C ALA A 160 -5.44 27.47 -34.11
N LEU A 161 -4.22 27.70 -33.62
CA LEU A 161 -3.40 28.85 -34.01
C LEU A 161 -3.04 28.74 -35.52
N PRO A 162 -3.21 29.83 -36.30
CA PRO A 162 -2.94 29.80 -37.73
C PRO A 162 -1.44 29.77 -38.07
N ASP A 163 -0.61 30.21 -37.14
CA ASP A 163 0.84 30.41 -37.28
C ASP A 163 1.67 29.45 -36.43
N LYS A 164 1.07 28.35 -35.90
CA LYS A 164 1.79 27.35 -35.13
C LYS A 164 2.92 26.70 -35.94
N ALA A 165 4.02 26.39 -35.25
CA ALA A 165 5.23 25.86 -35.86
C ALA A 165 5.15 24.39 -36.35
N VAL A 166 4.05 23.66 -36.00
CA VAL A 166 3.86 22.24 -36.32
C VAL A 166 2.62 22.04 -37.18
N ASP A 167 2.69 21.16 -38.15
CA ASP A 167 1.55 20.76 -38.98
C ASP A 167 0.88 19.52 -38.40
N ILE A 168 0.37 19.66 -37.17
CA ILE A 168 -0.43 18.66 -36.45
C ILE A 168 -1.66 19.30 -35.83
N SER A 169 -2.71 18.53 -35.59
CA SER A 169 -4.00 18.98 -35.10
C SER A 169 -4.47 18.31 -33.83
N ASP A 170 -3.76 17.30 -33.34
CA ASP A 170 -4.11 16.51 -32.18
C ASP A 170 -2.85 16.10 -31.39
N THR A 171 -2.97 16.00 -30.07
CA THR A 171 -1.91 15.53 -29.19
C THR A 171 -1.42 14.11 -29.53
N LYS A 172 -2.26 13.26 -30.11
CA LYS A 172 -1.91 11.91 -30.56
C LYS A 172 -0.88 11.90 -31.69
N GLU A 173 -0.70 13.03 -32.37
CA GLU A 173 0.29 13.19 -33.43
C GLU A 173 1.67 13.57 -32.89
N ILE A 174 1.79 13.92 -31.59
CA ILE A 174 3.06 14.11 -30.91
C ILE A 174 3.66 12.73 -30.58
N LYS A 175 4.42 12.15 -31.49
CA LYS A 175 4.91 10.76 -31.41
C LYS A 175 6.38 10.64 -31.02
N ASN A 176 7.11 11.73 -30.91
CA ASN A 176 8.53 11.74 -30.59
C ASN A 176 8.93 13.00 -29.84
N PHE A 177 10.14 12.98 -29.30
CA PHE A 177 10.66 14.07 -28.50
C PHE A 177 10.83 15.37 -29.29
N ASP A 178 11.26 15.29 -30.55
CA ASP A 178 11.49 16.48 -31.37
C ASP A 178 10.21 17.24 -31.66
N THR A 179 9.14 16.52 -31.99
CA THR A 179 7.79 17.11 -32.15
C THR A 179 7.30 17.72 -30.84
N LEU A 180 7.46 17.00 -29.70
CA LEU A 180 7.09 17.53 -28.40
C LEU A 180 7.87 18.82 -28.09
N LYS A 181 9.18 18.81 -28.30
CA LYS A 181 10.05 19.97 -28.08
C LYS A 181 9.59 21.17 -28.89
N THR A 182 9.34 20.99 -30.20
CA THR A 182 8.86 22.05 -31.08
C THR A 182 7.52 22.63 -30.59
N VAL A 183 6.57 21.77 -30.20
CA VAL A 183 5.29 22.18 -29.63
C VAL A 183 5.46 23.01 -28.37
N VAL A 184 6.34 22.59 -27.46
CA VAL A 184 6.61 23.29 -26.20
C VAL A 184 7.27 24.64 -26.42
N GLU A 185 8.24 24.71 -27.32
CA GLU A 185 8.93 25.96 -27.67
C GLU A 185 7.94 26.97 -28.29
N ASP A 186 7.16 26.53 -29.25
CA ASP A 186 6.16 27.33 -29.94
C ASP A 186 5.03 27.79 -29.00
N MET A 187 4.49 26.90 -28.16
CA MET A 187 3.53 27.29 -27.10
C MET A 187 4.11 28.31 -26.13
N THR A 188 5.41 28.29 -25.91
CA THR A 188 6.08 29.25 -25.04
C THR A 188 6.11 30.64 -25.67
N GLU A 189 6.24 30.74 -26.98
CA GLU A 189 6.15 31.99 -27.74
C GLU A 189 4.72 32.52 -27.75
N HIS A 190 3.73 31.63 -27.90
CA HIS A 190 2.29 31.95 -27.91
C HIS A 190 1.62 31.99 -26.54
N LYS A 191 2.34 32.10 -25.44
CA LYS A 191 1.77 32.07 -24.07
C LYS A 191 0.59 33.03 -23.88
N ASN A 192 0.70 34.23 -24.40
CA ASN A 192 -0.31 35.28 -24.24
C ASN A 192 -1.60 34.91 -24.99
N ASP A 193 -1.49 34.38 -26.20
CA ASP A 193 -2.63 33.97 -27.03
C ASP A 193 -3.36 32.77 -26.41
N LEU A 194 -2.59 31.86 -25.78
CA LEU A 194 -3.10 30.70 -25.09
C LEU A 194 -3.68 31.03 -23.70
N GLY A 195 -3.32 32.18 -23.12
CA GLY A 195 -3.73 32.59 -21.79
C GLY A 195 -3.06 31.79 -20.69
N ILE A 196 -1.79 31.40 -20.89
CA ILE A 196 -1.02 30.60 -19.92
C ILE A 196 0.21 31.37 -19.42
N GLN A 197 0.69 31.05 -18.23
CA GLN A 197 1.91 31.61 -17.67
C GLN A 197 3.16 30.80 -18.05
N GLY A 198 3.00 29.51 -18.28
CA GLY A 198 4.03 28.58 -18.70
C GLY A 198 3.42 27.34 -19.31
N VAL A 199 4.20 26.62 -20.11
CA VAL A 199 3.76 25.37 -20.79
C VAL A 199 3.74 24.21 -19.83
N PHE A 200 4.71 24.14 -18.93
CA PHE A 200 4.75 23.11 -17.88
C PHE A 200 4.37 23.69 -16.53
N GLY A 201 3.47 22.99 -15.83
CA GLY A 201 3.30 23.11 -14.39
C GLY A 201 4.06 21.95 -13.74
N SER A 202 5.01 22.23 -12.87
CA SER A 202 5.70 21.21 -12.10
C SER A 202 5.49 21.44 -10.62
N THR A 203 5.32 20.36 -9.87
CA THR A 203 5.46 20.37 -8.42
C THR A 203 6.92 20.13 -8.06
N SER A 204 7.32 20.44 -6.83
CA SER A 204 8.64 20.03 -6.34
C SER A 204 8.72 18.50 -6.34
N PHE A 205 9.88 17.96 -6.77
CA PHE A 205 10.13 16.53 -6.68
C PHE A 205 10.06 16.08 -5.22
N ALA A 206 9.27 15.04 -4.95
CA ALA A 206 9.30 14.37 -3.66
C ALA A 206 10.58 13.52 -3.58
N PRO A 207 11.40 13.67 -2.52
CA PRO A 207 12.56 12.81 -2.36
C PRO A 207 12.11 11.36 -2.17
N GLY A 208 12.51 10.46 -3.05
CA GLY A 208 12.26 9.02 -2.93
C GLY A 208 11.22 8.45 -3.89
N GLU A 209 10.78 9.21 -4.90
CA GLU A 209 10.04 8.70 -6.05
C GLU A 209 10.94 8.55 -7.27
#